data_6fe2090dcb8242b9cdc6bcb1225c2380
#
_entry.id   6fe2090dcb8242b9cdc6bcb1225c2380
#
_cell.length_a   1.000
_cell.length_b   1.000
_cell.length_c   1.000
_cell.angle_alpha   90.00
_cell.angle_beta   90.00
_cell.angle_gamma   90.00
#
_symmetry.space_group_name_H-M   'P 1'
#
loop_
_entity.id
_entity.type
_entity.pdbx_description
1 polymer ?
#
loop_
_entity_poly.entity_id
_entity_poly.type
_entity_poly.pdbx_seq_one_letter_code
_entity_poly.pdbx_strand_id
1 'polypeptide(L)'
;MSQKRIIGLTGGIATGKTTVANYLAQAYQLPVLDADIYAREAVEIGSPVLGRIVQRYGKDILLKDNDGSLNRSKLGKIIFRDKQERLWLEGEIHPYVRNCFVKGLQQYLNQPKVVLVIPLLIEAKMTDLVTEIWVVACSEEEQLRRLMERDHLSSEESRARINTQLPLAQKTALADIVLDNNLNREYLIQQIDVALNQKANS
;
A
#
# COMPACT_ATOMS: atom_id res chain seq x y z
N MET A 1 0.91 25.93 -17.59
CA MET A 1 0.90 25.43 -16.19
C MET A 1 1.35 23.98 -16.25
N SER A 2 2.35 23.54 -15.49
CA SER A 2 2.72 22.12 -15.46
C SER A 2 1.59 21.31 -14.88
N GLN A 3 1.25 20.19 -15.53
CA GLN A 3 0.21 19.29 -15.06
C GLN A 3 0.61 18.74 -13.69
N LYS A 4 -0.36 18.67 -12.76
CA LYS A 4 -0.14 18.11 -11.42
C LYS A 4 0.23 16.62 -11.55
N ARG A 5 1.30 16.20 -10.88
CA ARG A 5 1.75 14.81 -10.83
C ARG A 5 1.20 14.14 -9.57
N ILE A 6 0.40 13.10 -9.75
CA ILE A 6 -0.07 12.24 -8.65
C ILE A 6 0.62 10.90 -8.83
N ILE A 7 1.64 10.65 -8.00
CA ILE A 7 2.51 9.49 -8.09
C ILE A 7 1.87 8.35 -7.30
N GLY A 8 1.45 7.29 -7.98
CA GLY A 8 1.00 6.04 -7.36
C GLY A 8 2.18 5.14 -7.05
N LEU A 9 2.65 5.15 -5.80
CA LEU A 9 3.77 4.33 -5.36
C LEU A 9 3.27 2.95 -4.93
N THR A 10 3.62 1.93 -5.70
CA THR A 10 3.25 0.53 -5.47
C THR A 10 4.46 -0.41 -5.56
N GLY A 11 4.23 -1.71 -5.46
CA GLY A 11 5.26 -2.75 -5.50
C GLY A 11 4.86 -3.94 -4.64
N GLY A 12 5.65 -5.01 -4.65
CA GLY A 12 5.43 -6.20 -3.83
C GLY A 12 5.58 -5.94 -2.32
N ILE A 13 5.14 -6.88 -1.51
CA ILE A 13 5.45 -6.87 -0.08
C ILE A 13 6.97 -6.88 0.12
N ALA A 14 7.50 -6.14 1.10
CA ALA A 14 8.92 -6.04 1.44
C ALA A 14 9.86 -5.50 0.32
N THR A 15 9.35 -4.94 -0.79
CA THR A 15 10.19 -4.37 -1.86
C THR A 15 10.83 -3.02 -1.50
N GLY A 16 10.40 -2.33 -0.43
CA GLY A 16 11.01 -1.08 0.03
C GLY A 16 10.20 0.19 -0.27
N LYS A 17 8.89 0.10 -0.53
CA LYS A 17 7.99 1.26 -0.74
C LYS A 17 8.12 2.33 0.35
N THR A 18 8.19 1.93 1.59
CA THR A 18 8.32 2.85 2.74
C THR A 18 9.61 3.68 2.68
N THR A 19 10.71 3.09 2.21
CA THR A 19 11.97 3.80 2.02
C THR A 19 11.83 4.91 0.98
N VAL A 20 11.17 4.60 -0.15
CA VAL A 20 10.90 5.58 -1.22
C VAL A 20 9.96 6.67 -0.73
N ALA A 21 8.86 6.30 -0.08
CA ALA A 21 7.87 7.24 0.45
C ALA A 21 8.49 8.21 1.47
N ASN A 22 9.28 7.69 2.41
CA ASN A 22 9.97 8.49 3.41
C ASN A 22 10.99 9.45 2.77
N TYR A 23 11.73 8.99 1.76
CA TYR A 23 12.68 9.85 1.05
C TYR A 23 11.97 10.99 0.32
N LEU A 24 10.89 10.72 -0.41
CA LEU A 24 10.09 11.73 -1.10
C LEU A 24 9.49 12.75 -0.11
N ALA A 25 9.02 12.29 1.05
CA ALA A 25 8.48 13.17 2.10
C ALA A 25 9.57 14.05 2.74
N GLN A 26 10.74 13.47 3.06
CA GLN A 26 11.78 14.18 3.82
C GLN A 26 12.66 15.07 2.95
N ALA A 27 13.14 14.57 1.81
CA ALA A 27 14.06 15.29 0.95
C ALA A 27 13.36 16.32 0.05
N TYR A 28 12.14 16.00 -0.39
CA TYR A 28 11.38 16.82 -1.33
C TYR A 28 10.15 17.48 -0.73
N GLN A 29 9.85 17.25 0.54
CA GLN A 29 8.69 17.79 1.26
C GLN A 29 7.35 17.49 0.54
N LEU A 30 7.28 16.35 -0.17
CA LEU A 30 6.07 15.98 -0.89
C LEU A 30 5.01 15.47 0.09
N PRO A 31 3.75 15.84 -0.08
CA PRO A 31 2.64 15.20 0.63
C PRO A 31 2.59 13.71 0.27
N VAL A 32 2.53 12.87 1.30
CA VAL A 32 2.41 11.42 1.16
C VAL A 32 1.12 10.98 1.84
N LEU A 33 0.24 10.35 1.09
CA LEU A 33 -0.99 9.72 1.55
C LEU A 33 -0.81 8.20 1.49
N ASP A 34 -1.14 7.47 2.56
CA ASP A 34 -0.83 6.06 2.69
C ASP A 34 -2.09 5.21 2.90
N ALA A 35 -2.32 4.24 2.00
CA ALA A 35 -3.44 3.32 2.05
C ALA A 35 -3.47 2.47 3.33
N ASP A 36 -2.31 2.09 3.86
CA ASP A 36 -2.24 1.27 5.07
C ASP A 36 -2.69 2.05 6.31
N ILE A 37 -2.45 3.37 6.35
CA ILE A 37 -2.99 4.27 7.39
C ILE A 37 -4.51 4.30 7.28
N TYR A 38 -5.05 4.60 6.11
CA TYR A 38 -6.50 4.68 5.89
C TYR A 38 -7.21 3.33 6.11
N ALA A 39 -6.57 2.21 5.74
CA ALA A 39 -7.12 0.88 6.02
C ALA A 39 -7.17 0.57 7.53
N ARG A 40 -6.26 1.13 8.32
CA ARG A 40 -6.30 1.04 9.79
C ARG A 40 -7.43 1.89 10.37
N GLU A 41 -7.57 3.11 9.89
CA GLU A 41 -8.65 4.02 10.28
C GLU A 41 -10.04 3.45 9.92
N ALA A 42 -10.15 2.77 8.77
CA ALA A 42 -11.39 2.16 8.32
C ALA A 42 -12.00 1.18 9.34
N VAL A 43 -11.19 0.59 10.20
CA VAL A 43 -11.64 -0.41 11.19
C VAL A 43 -11.48 0.08 12.64
N GLU A 44 -11.37 1.39 12.85
CA GLU A 44 -11.36 1.98 14.18
C GLU A 44 -12.74 1.98 14.82
N ILE A 45 -12.76 2.13 16.14
CA ILE A 45 -13.99 2.14 16.94
C ILE A 45 -14.94 3.21 16.40
N GLY A 46 -16.20 2.82 16.22
CA GLY A 46 -17.24 3.69 15.68
C GLY A 46 -17.28 3.77 14.16
N SER A 47 -16.34 3.16 13.44
CA SER A 47 -16.39 3.14 11.97
C SER A 47 -17.51 2.23 11.46
N PRO A 48 -18.17 2.59 10.34
CA PRO A 48 -19.16 1.72 9.71
C PRO A 48 -18.59 0.37 9.26
N VAL A 49 -17.31 0.33 8.86
CA VAL A 49 -16.63 -0.90 8.44
C VAL A 49 -16.47 -1.85 9.62
N LEU A 50 -16.05 -1.36 10.79
CA LEU A 50 -15.97 -2.18 12.00
C LEU A 50 -17.35 -2.72 12.38
N GLY A 51 -18.41 -1.91 12.27
CA GLY A 51 -19.77 -2.35 12.51
C GLY A 51 -20.16 -3.56 11.64
N ARG A 52 -19.84 -3.52 10.33
CA ARG A 52 -20.11 -4.64 9.40
C ARG A 52 -19.24 -5.87 9.69
N ILE A 53 -17.99 -5.68 10.12
CA ILE A 53 -17.12 -6.77 10.56
C ILE A 53 -17.73 -7.48 11.78
N VAL A 54 -18.20 -6.72 12.76
CA VAL A 54 -18.88 -7.28 13.95
C VAL A 54 -20.18 -7.98 13.58
N GLN A 55 -20.96 -7.42 12.66
CA GLN A 55 -22.18 -8.07 12.17
C GLN A 55 -21.87 -9.43 11.51
N ARG A 56 -20.78 -9.55 10.76
CA ARG A 56 -20.39 -10.77 10.05
C ARG A 56 -19.79 -11.85 10.97
N TYR A 57 -18.89 -11.46 11.88
CA TYR A 57 -18.11 -12.40 12.68
C TYR A 57 -18.53 -12.48 14.17
N GLY A 58 -19.50 -11.67 14.57
CA GLY A 58 -19.90 -11.56 15.97
C GLY A 58 -18.96 -10.70 16.81
N LYS A 59 -19.35 -10.43 18.05
CA LYS A 59 -18.57 -9.63 19.00
C LYS A 59 -17.23 -10.25 19.40
N ASP A 60 -17.07 -11.56 19.21
CA ASP A 60 -15.81 -12.26 19.50
C ASP A 60 -14.65 -11.82 18.60
N ILE A 61 -14.91 -11.09 17.52
CA ILE A 61 -13.88 -10.51 16.66
C ILE A 61 -13.20 -9.30 17.31
N LEU A 62 -13.75 -8.77 18.39
CA LEU A 62 -13.21 -7.67 19.17
C LEU A 62 -12.25 -8.16 20.26
N LEU A 63 -11.38 -7.28 20.74
CA LEU A 63 -10.54 -7.54 21.89
C LEU A 63 -11.40 -7.56 23.16
N LYS A 64 -11.18 -8.56 24.04
CA LYS A 64 -12.00 -8.75 25.25
C LYS A 64 -11.74 -7.70 26.34
N ASP A 65 -10.52 -7.18 26.38
CA ASP A 65 -10.03 -6.30 27.48
C ASP A 65 -9.97 -4.83 27.04
N ASN A 66 -10.49 -4.50 25.90
CA ASN A 66 -10.48 -3.15 25.33
C ASN A 66 -11.89 -2.75 24.88
N ASP A 67 -12.12 -1.49 24.92
CA ASP A 67 -13.26 -0.64 24.55
C ASP A 67 -14.01 -0.97 23.23
N GLY A 68 -13.83 -2.17 22.67
CA GLY A 68 -14.49 -2.63 21.44
C GLY A 68 -13.61 -2.52 20.20
N SER A 69 -12.30 -2.42 20.34
CA SER A 69 -11.37 -2.42 19.21
C SER A 69 -11.25 -3.79 18.54
N LEU A 70 -10.97 -3.78 17.25
CA LEU A 70 -10.83 -4.99 16.42
C LEU A 70 -9.63 -5.85 16.83
N ASN A 71 -9.84 -7.13 17.04
CA ASN A 71 -8.77 -8.12 17.13
C ASN A 71 -8.20 -8.41 15.73
N ARG A 72 -7.24 -7.58 15.30
CA ARG A 72 -6.61 -7.67 13.97
C ARG A 72 -5.95 -9.02 13.71
N SER A 73 -5.38 -9.65 14.77
CA SER A 73 -4.76 -10.97 14.66
C SER A 73 -5.81 -12.05 14.34
N LYS A 74 -6.96 -11.99 15.01
CA LYS A 74 -8.06 -12.93 14.78
C LYS A 74 -8.65 -12.76 13.37
N LEU A 75 -8.94 -11.53 12.96
CA LEU A 75 -9.41 -11.24 11.61
C LEU A 75 -8.38 -11.67 10.57
N GLY A 76 -7.11 -11.36 10.78
CA GLY A 76 -6.01 -11.76 9.89
C GLY A 76 -5.97 -13.27 9.64
N LYS A 77 -6.17 -14.10 10.70
CA LYS A 77 -6.22 -15.56 10.55
C LYS A 77 -7.41 -16.04 9.70
N ILE A 78 -8.56 -15.36 9.79
CA ILE A 78 -9.76 -15.70 9.00
C ILE A 78 -9.47 -15.41 7.52
N ILE A 79 -9.07 -14.18 7.19
CA ILE A 79 -8.88 -13.74 5.80
C ILE A 79 -7.65 -14.39 5.13
N PHE A 80 -6.69 -14.87 5.91
CA PHE A 80 -5.56 -15.62 5.38
C PHE A 80 -5.96 -17.02 4.92
N ARG A 81 -6.91 -17.67 5.63
CA ARG A 81 -7.36 -19.03 5.34
C ARG A 81 -8.45 -19.09 4.28
N ASP A 82 -9.25 -18.03 4.15
CA ASP A 82 -10.40 -17.99 3.28
C ASP A 82 -10.33 -16.81 2.33
N LYS A 83 -10.20 -17.12 1.02
CA LYS A 83 -10.15 -16.12 -0.05
C LYS A 83 -11.45 -15.31 -0.16
N GLN A 84 -12.61 -15.91 0.12
CA GLN A 84 -13.91 -15.22 0.04
C GLN A 84 -14.04 -14.18 1.15
N GLU A 85 -13.59 -14.55 2.37
CA GLU A 85 -13.55 -13.61 3.50
C GLU A 85 -12.59 -12.45 3.26
N ARG A 86 -11.44 -12.73 2.61
CA ARG A 86 -10.50 -11.69 2.21
C ARG A 86 -11.12 -10.73 1.20
N LEU A 87 -11.74 -11.25 0.14
CA LEU A 87 -12.38 -10.43 -0.90
C LEU A 87 -13.55 -9.61 -0.33
N TRP A 88 -14.31 -10.18 0.60
CA TRP A 88 -15.37 -9.44 1.29
C TRP A 88 -14.78 -8.26 2.09
N LEU A 89 -13.75 -8.51 2.90
CA LEU A 89 -13.12 -7.45 3.69
C LEU A 89 -12.49 -6.36 2.81
N GLU A 90 -11.83 -6.74 1.73
CA GLU A 90 -11.30 -5.80 0.73
C GLU A 90 -12.42 -4.94 0.14
N GLY A 91 -13.56 -5.54 -0.19
CA GLY A 91 -14.76 -4.83 -0.67
C GLY A 91 -15.32 -3.81 0.33
N GLU A 92 -15.13 -4.03 1.63
CA GLU A 92 -15.54 -3.10 2.68
C GLU A 92 -14.53 -1.97 2.91
N ILE A 93 -13.23 -2.28 2.83
CA ILE A 93 -12.15 -1.34 3.13
C ILE A 93 -11.80 -0.45 1.92
N HIS A 94 -11.75 -0.99 0.70
CA HIS A 94 -11.30 -0.24 -0.47
C HIS A 94 -12.12 1.03 -0.76
N PRO A 95 -13.47 1.04 -0.64
CA PRO A 95 -14.25 2.26 -0.84
C PRO A 95 -13.92 3.34 0.21
N TYR A 96 -13.66 2.95 1.45
CA TYR A 96 -13.26 3.88 2.50
C TYR A 96 -11.90 4.50 2.18
N VAL A 97 -10.89 3.68 1.88
CA VAL A 97 -9.54 4.12 1.52
C VAL A 97 -9.57 5.05 0.30
N ARG A 98 -10.33 4.69 -0.74
CA ARG A 98 -10.50 5.51 -1.92
C ARG A 98 -11.07 6.89 -1.59
N ASN A 99 -12.11 6.95 -0.74
CA ASN A 99 -12.70 8.21 -0.31
C ASN A 99 -11.70 9.06 0.49
N CYS A 100 -10.87 8.46 1.33
CA CYS A 100 -9.80 9.16 2.04
C CYS A 100 -8.76 9.76 1.07
N PHE A 101 -8.36 9.03 0.02
CA PHE A 101 -7.49 9.58 -1.02
C PHE A 101 -8.12 10.76 -1.75
N VAL A 102 -9.38 10.65 -2.17
CA VAL A 102 -10.09 11.76 -2.86
C VAL A 102 -10.12 13.01 -1.97
N LYS A 103 -10.47 12.86 -0.69
CA LYS A 103 -10.47 13.97 0.28
C LYS A 103 -9.07 14.52 0.53
N GLY A 104 -8.07 13.64 0.69
CA GLY A 104 -6.68 14.04 0.88
C GLY A 104 -6.11 14.80 -0.32
N LEU A 105 -6.40 14.37 -1.54
CA LEU A 105 -5.99 15.06 -2.76
C LEU A 105 -6.59 16.47 -2.88
N GLN A 106 -7.81 16.69 -2.36
CA GLN A 106 -8.43 18.01 -2.31
C GLN A 106 -7.68 18.98 -1.37
N GLN A 107 -7.08 18.48 -0.28
CA GLN A 107 -6.27 19.31 0.63
C GLN A 107 -4.96 19.78 -0.02
N TYR A 108 -4.48 19.06 -1.03
CA TYR A 108 -3.22 19.34 -1.72
C TYR A 108 -3.40 19.83 -3.15
N LEU A 109 -4.51 20.53 -3.47
CA LEU A 109 -4.77 21.03 -4.83
C LEU A 109 -3.65 21.92 -5.38
N ASN A 110 -3.05 22.74 -4.53
CA ASN A 110 -1.97 23.67 -4.90
C ASN A 110 -0.58 23.02 -4.93
N GLN A 111 -0.45 21.76 -4.53
CA GLN A 111 0.83 21.05 -4.59
C GLN A 111 1.06 20.48 -5.98
N PRO A 112 2.22 20.73 -6.60
CA PRO A 112 2.51 20.26 -7.96
C PRO A 112 2.69 18.75 -8.03
N LYS A 113 3.07 18.12 -6.91
CA LYS A 113 3.30 16.68 -6.80
C LYS A 113 2.71 16.15 -5.49
N VAL A 114 2.06 14.99 -5.54
CA VAL A 114 1.53 14.26 -4.37
C VAL A 114 1.83 12.78 -4.57
N VAL A 115 2.17 12.09 -3.50
CA VAL A 115 2.46 10.64 -3.50
C VAL A 115 1.32 9.89 -2.83
N LEU A 116 0.75 8.91 -3.52
CA LEU A 116 -0.18 7.94 -2.96
C LEU A 116 0.52 6.59 -2.80
N VAL A 117 0.77 6.17 -1.58
CA VAL A 117 1.35 4.85 -1.29
C VAL A 117 0.23 3.83 -1.25
N ILE A 118 0.15 3.00 -2.28
CA ILE A 118 -0.94 2.01 -2.43
C ILE A 118 -0.33 0.64 -2.80
N PRO A 119 -0.10 -0.25 -1.81
CA PRO A 119 0.50 -1.56 -2.06
C PRO A 119 -0.26 -2.41 -3.07
N LEU A 120 -1.58 -2.31 -3.09
CA LEU A 120 -2.51 -3.02 -3.97
C LEU A 120 -3.13 -2.10 -5.03
N LEU A 121 -2.37 -1.13 -5.57
CA LEU A 121 -2.85 -0.11 -6.51
C LEU A 121 -3.60 -0.71 -7.71
N ILE A 122 -3.04 -1.75 -8.29
CA ILE A 122 -3.56 -2.42 -9.49
C ILE A 122 -4.70 -3.37 -9.11
N GLU A 123 -4.49 -4.19 -8.09
CA GLU A 123 -5.47 -5.16 -7.59
C GLU A 123 -6.76 -4.48 -7.11
N ALA A 124 -6.63 -3.35 -6.41
CA ALA A 124 -7.76 -2.56 -5.92
C ALA A 124 -8.38 -1.64 -6.99
N LYS A 125 -7.88 -1.68 -8.23
CA LYS A 125 -8.35 -0.84 -9.34
C LYS A 125 -8.37 0.65 -8.99
N MET A 126 -7.28 1.14 -8.39
CA MET A 126 -7.14 2.55 -7.97
C MET A 126 -6.21 3.36 -8.90
N THR A 127 -5.87 2.82 -10.07
CA THR A 127 -4.97 3.46 -11.05
C THR A 127 -5.54 4.76 -11.61
N ASP A 128 -6.84 4.93 -11.61
CA ASP A 128 -7.52 6.17 -12.01
C ASP A 128 -7.34 7.35 -11.03
N LEU A 129 -6.81 7.10 -9.83
CA LEU A 129 -6.48 8.14 -8.84
C LEU A 129 -5.13 8.79 -9.09
N VAL A 130 -4.30 8.24 -9.98
CA VAL A 130 -2.91 8.63 -10.17
C VAL A 130 -2.65 9.05 -11.61
N THR A 131 -1.64 9.89 -11.83
CA THR A 131 -1.20 10.29 -13.17
C THR A 131 -0.02 9.48 -13.67
N GLU A 132 0.67 8.78 -12.77
CA GLU A 132 1.82 7.93 -13.07
C GLU A 132 1.98 6.84 -12.01
N ILE A 133 2.42 5.66 -12.41
CA ILE A 133 2.60 4.49 -11.56
C ILE A 133 4.10 4.24 -11.37
N TRP A 134 4.56 4.33 -10.13
CA TRP A 134 5.90 3.97 -9.73
C TRP A 134 5.90 2.62 -9.02
N VAL A 135 6.65 1.66 -9.53
CA VAL A 135 6.76 0.32 -8.93
C VAL A 135 8.14 0.14 -8.31
N VAL A 136 8.18 -0.09 -7.01
CA VAL A 136 9.41 -0.50 -6.32
C VAL A 136 9.56 -2.01 -6.46
N ALA A 137 10.64 -2.43 -7.08
CA ALA A 137 10.92 -3.83 -7.40
C ALA A 137 12.24 -4.30 -6.77
N CYS A 138 12.31 -5.58 -6.46
CA CYS A 138 13.55 -6.30 -6.17
C CYS A 138 13.38 -7.76 -6.62
N SER A 139 14.46 -8.55 -6.57
CA SER A 139 14.39 -9.97 -6.86
C SER A 139 13.49 -10.72 -5.87
N GLU A 140 12.93 -11.85 -6.30
CA GLU A 140 12.10 -12.69 -5.42
C GLU A 140 12.88 -13.18 -4.20
N GLU A 141 14.15 -13.49 -4.38
CA GLU A 141 15.05 -13.91 -3.29
C GLU A 141 15.20 -12.80 -2.24
N GLU A 142 15.47 -11.58 -2.69
CA GLU A 142 15.62 -10.43 -1.80
C GLU A 142 14.31 -10.07 -1.12
N GLN A 143 13.19 -10.13 -1.84
CA GLN A 143 11.86 -9.95 -1.29
C GLN A 143 11.55 -10.96 -0.19
N LEU A 144 11.83 -12.23 -0.45
CA LEU A 144 11.64 -13.33 0.50
C LEU A 144 12.52 -13.13 1.76
N ARG A 145 13.81 -12.86 1.57
CA ARG A 145 14.75 -12.62 2.65
C ARG A 145 14.29 -11.48 3.56
N ARG A 146 13.95 -10.31 2.97
CA ARG A 146 13.49 -9.14 3.71
C ARG A 146 12.18 -9.39 4.46
N LEU A 147 11.26 -10.14 3.87
CA LEU A 147 9.98 -10.46 4.50
C LEU A 147 10.17 -11.41 5.70
N MET A 148 11.01 -12.43 5.55
CA MET A 148 11.35 -13.35 6.65
C MET A 148 12.00 -12.61 7.82
N GLU A 149 12.97 -11.75 7.55
CA GLU A 149 13.67 -10.96 8.58
C GLU A 149 12.77 -9.97 9.29
N ARG A 150 11.92 -9.26 8.55
CA ARG A 150 11.03 -8.22 9.10
C ARG A 150 9.91 -8.80 9.97
N ASP A 151 9.28 -9.88 9.52
CA ASP A 151 8.06 -10.43 10.11
C ASP A 151 8.32 -11.71 10.93
N HIS A 152 9.58 -12.16 10.99
CA HIS A 152 10.00 -13.41 11.67
C HIS A 152 9.20 -14.65 11.21
N LEU A 153 9.00 -14.75 9.90
CA LEU A 153 8.24 -15.82 9.26
C LEU A 153 9.16 -16.91 8.69
N SER A 154 8.61 -18.11 8.54
CA SER A 154 9.24 -19.15 7.74
C SER A 154 9.25 -18.78 6.24
N SER A 155 10.09 -19.47 5.46
CA SER A 155 10.13 -19.30 3.99
C SER A 155 8.78 -19.64 3.35
N GLU A 156 8.10 -20.68 3.83
CA GLU A 156 6.79 -21.09 3.32
C GLU A 156 5.72 -20.02 3.58
N GLU A 157 5.63 -19.51 4.82
CA GLU A 157 4.69 -18.46 5.19
C GLU A 157 4.95 -17.16 4.39
N SER A 158 6.24 -16.82 4.19
CA SER A 158 6.62 -15.65 3.42
C SER A 158 6.24 -15.78 1.95
N ARG A 159 6.49 -16.93 1.32
CA ARG A 159 6.04 -17.22 -0.06
C ARG A 159 4.52 -17.18 -0.17
N ALA A 160 3.80 -17.74 0.79
CA ALA A 160 2.34 -17.70 0.81
C ALA A 160 1.84 -16.24 0.83
N ARG A 161 2.46 -15.34 1.61
CA ARG A 161 2.11 -13.91 1.63
C ARG A 161 2.45 -13.20 0.32
N ILE A 162 3.63 -13.45 -0.26
CA ILE A 162 4.01 -12.90 -1.57
C ILE A 162 2.98 -13.28 -2.62
N ASN A 163 2.58 -14.54 -2.65
CA ASN A 163 1.62 -15.10 -3.63
C ASN A 163 0.17 -14.61 -3.44
N THR A 164 -0.13 -13.88 -2.35
CA THR A 164 -1.46 -13.22 -2.22
C THR A 164 -1.59 -11.97 -3.08
N GLN A 165 -0.48 -11.42 -3.56
CA GLN A 165 -0.43 -10.21 -4.38
C GLN A 165 -0.25 -10.57 -5.87
N LEU A 166 -0.54 -9.61 -6.73
CA LEU A 166 -0.22 -9.71 -8.15
C LEU A 166 1.30 -9.90 -8.32
N PRO A 167 1.76 -10.83 -9.19
CA PRO A 167 3.18 -11.01 -9.46
C PRO A 167 3.88 -9.69 -9.80
N LEU A 168 5.08 -9.49 -9.23
CA LEU A 168 5.80 -8.23 -9.38
C LEU A 168 6.09 -7.89 -10.85
N ALA A 169 6.35 -8.90 -11.68
CA ALA A 169 6.52 -8.73 -13.13
C ALA A 169 5.28 -8.14 -13.82
N GLN A 170 4.08 -8.46 -13.37
CA GLN A 170 2.85 -7.87 -13.90
C GLN A 170 2.68 -6.42 -13.44
N LYS A 171 3.10 -6.09 -12.22
CA LYS A 171 3.08 -4.70 -11.72
C LYS A 171 4.09 -3.85 -12.49
N THR A 172 5.31 -4.36 -12.71
CA THR A 172 6.34 -3.62 -13.46
C THR A 172 5.98 -3.41 -14.92
N ALA A 173 5.23 -4.32 -15.53
CA ALA A 173 4.72 -4.15 -16.90
C ALA A 173 3.70 -3.00 -17.06
N LEU A 174 3.07 -2.58 -15.97
CA LEU A 174 2.10 -1.48 -15.94
C LEU A 174 2.70 -0.17 -15.37
N ALA A 175 3.98 -0.18 -15.02
CA ALA A 175 4.65 0.95 -14.41
C ALA A 175 5.11 1.97 -15.46
N ASP A 176 4.92 3.26 -15.17
CA ASP A 176 5.61 4.34 -15.88
C ASP A 176 7.07 4.41 -15.44
N ILE A 177 7.36 4.09 -14.17
CA ILE A 177 8.70 4.08 -13.60
C ILE A 177 8.88 2.84 -12.71
N VAL A 178 9.95 2.11 -12.94
CA VAL A 178 10.40 1.01 -12.08
C VAL A 178 11.62 1.46 -11.29
N LEU A 179 11.52 1.39 -9.95
CA LEU A 179 12.61 1.68 -9.03
C LEU A 179 13.20 0.35 -8.56
N ASP A 180 14.41 0.04 -9.03
CA ASP A 180 15.13 -1.17 -8.65
C ASP A 180 15.78 -1.02 -7.27
N ASN A 181 15.34 -1.86 -6.33
CA ASN A 181 15.84 -1.91 -4.96
C ASN A 181 16.59 -3.23 -4.66
N ASN A 182 17.33 -3.76 -5.62
CA ASN A 182 18.22 -4.90 -5.43
C ASN A 182 19.57 -4.53 -4.82
N LEU A 183 20.02 -3.31 -5.07
CA LEU A 183 21.30 -2.81 -4.62
C LEU A 183 21.19 -2.06 -3.28
N ASN A 184 22.05 -1.10 -3.08
CA ASN A 184 22.10 -0.28 -1.87
C ASN A 184 21.09 0.89 -1.93
N ARG A 185 20.95 1.58 -0.79
CA ARG A 185 20.04 2.71 -0.62
C ARG A 185 20.42 3.90 -1.51
N GLU A 186 21.71 4.14 -1.70
CA GLU A 186 22.22 5.26 -2.51
C GLU A 186 21.78 5.13 -3.97
N TYR A 187 21.86 3.92 -4.52
CA TYR A 187 21.40 3.64 -5.88
C TYR A 187 19.90 3.85 -6.03
N LEU A 188 19.09 3.39 -5.05
CA LEU A 188 17.64 3.64 -5.05
C LEU A 188 17.34 5.15 -5.02
N ILE A 189 18.04 5.91 -4.19
CA ILE A 189 17.88 7.38 -4.08
C ILE A 189 18.19 8.05 -5.43
N GLN A 190 19.28 7.70 -6.10
CA GLN A 190 19.62 8.25 -7.40
C GLN A 190 18.52 8.01 -8.45
N GLN A 191 17.91 6.82 -8.45
CA GLN A 191 16.78 6.53 -9.34
C GLN A 191 15.56 7.40 -9.03
N ILE A 192 15.25 7.63 -7.74
CA ILE A 192 14.14 8.48 -7.32
C ILE A 192 14.39 9.91 -7.78
N ASP A 193 15.60 10.44 -7.60
CA ASP A 193 15.97 11.81 -8.00
C ASP A 193 15.85 11.99 -9.52
N VAL A 194 16.30 11.04 -10.31
CA VAL A 194 16.15 11.05 -11.76
C VAL A 194 14.66 11.02 -12.14
N ALA A 195 13.90 10.10 -11.59
CA ALA A 195 12.48 9.93 -11.89
C ALA A 195 11.64 11.16 -11.53
N LEU A 196 11.96 11.80 -10.40
CA LEU A 196 11.24 12.98 -9.94
C LEU A 196 11.52 14.22 -10.80
N ASN A 197 12.74 14.31 -11.37
CA ASN A 197 13.17 15.41 -12.23
C ASN A 197 12.81 15.20 -13.71
N GLN A 198 12.42 14.00 -14.13
CA GLN A 198 11.88 13.79 -15.47
C GLN A 198 10.57 14.58 -15.59
N LYS A 199 10.40 15.32 -16.72
CA LYS A 199 9.11 15.94 -17.03
C LYS A 199 8.09 14.82 -17.25
N ALA A 200 6.89 14.98 -16.70
CA ALA A 200 5.78 14.10 -17.06
C ALA A 200 5.71 14.06 -18.61
N ASN A 201 5.80 12.88 -19.18
CA ASN A 201 5.62 12.72 -20.62
C ASN A 201 4.21 13.20 -20.96
N SER A 202 4.16 14.21 -21.81
CA SER A 202 2.94 14.86 -22.30
C SER A 202 2.20 13.95 -23.24
#